data_6717f1742cc407cd6172745a9f75ada2
#
_entry.id   6717f1742cc407cd6172745a9f75ada2
#
_cell.length_a   1.000
_cell.length_b   1.000
_cell.length_c   1.000
_cell.angle_alpha   90.00
_cell.angle_beta   90.00
_cell.angle_gamma   90.00
#
_symmetry.space_group_name_H-M   'P 1'
#
loop_
_entity.id
_entity.type
_entity.pdbx_description
1 polymer ?
#
loop_
_entity_poly.entity_id
_entity_poly.type
_entity_poly.pdbx_seq_one_letter_code
_entity_poly.pdbx_strand_id
1 'polypeptide(L)'
;PAVFATSATAGNLQNKGNSGGNANKFQPKQVILNAYRLISTSFMDNDVDEQVLINLMPMLVESVARAHGRAVEDAIINGAGSITGLDGFAAAHGTTLDVSDGTRLTAALLLAAREGMGKYGINPTDMAYIVSNDGYYDLLNDANFQTLDEVGSDLAARITGTIGAVFGTPVVVSEEFAAPGAGVPAAFAVNTRNYVIPRLRGVTVEQDYEVMNQRRVIVASQSLGFEELVAGATGAEPVVKVDYVA
;
A
#
# COMPACT_ATOMS: atom_id res chain seq x y z
N PRO A 1 13.35 -6.40 13.93
CA PRO A 1 14.47 -6.90 13.15
C PRO A 1 15.57 -5.85 13.07
N ALA A 2 16.82 -6.28 13.11
CA ALA A 2 17.95 -5.39 12.93
C ALA A 2 18.23 -5.22 11.45
N VAL A 3 18.17 -3.99 10.96
CA VAL A 3 18.54 -3.65 9.58
C VAL A 3 19.96 -3.11 9.59
N PHE A 4 20.79 -3.65 8.74
CA PHE A 4 22.20 -3.27 8.65
C PHE A 4 22.39 -2.26 7.51
N ALA A 5 22.73 -1.03 7.85
CA ALA A 5 23.10 -0.03 6.87
C ALA A 5 24.61 -0.12 6.60
N THR A 6 24.99 -0.54 5.41
CA THR A 6 26.38 -0.41 4.94
C THR A 6 26.46 0.76 3.98
N SER A 7 27.08 1.86 4.41
CA SER A 7 27.46 2.94 3.51
C SER A 7 28.94 2.79 3.19
N ALA A 8 29.23 2.19 2.05
CA ALA A 8 30.58 2.17 1.51
C ALA A 8 30.70 3.29 0.46
N THR A 9 31.40 4.36 0.80
CA THR A 9 31.79 5.37 -0.19
C THR A 9 33.10 4.91 -0.86
N ALA A 10 33.19 5.03 -2.17
CA ALA A 10 34.35 4.56 -2.94
C ALA A 10 35.71 5.10 -2.45
N GLY A 11 35.73 6.27 -1.83
CA GLY A 11 36.92 6.86 -1.19
C GLY A 11 37.41 6.12 0.06
N ASN A 12 36.53 5.32 0.71
CA ASN A 12 36.89 4.63 1.95
C ASN A 12 37.60 3.28 1.73
N LEU A 13 37.54 2.74 0.52
CA LEU A 13 38.23 1.49 0.17
C LEU A 13 39.76 1.69 0.03
N GLN A 14 40.23 2.91 -0.20
CA GLN A 14 41.66 3.23 -0.37
C GLN A 14 42.35 3.61 0.95
N ASN A 15 41.63 3.82 2.02
CA ASN A 15 42.18 4.37 3.26
C ASN A 15 42.44 3.31 4.34
N LYS A 16 43.04 2.21 3.95
CA LYS A 16 43.45 1.13 4.85
C LYS A 16 44.70 1.48 5.67
N GLY A 17 44.74 2.59 6.32
CA GLY A 17 45.91 2.97 7.11
C GLY A 17 45.89 4.35 7.72
N ASN A 18 44.87 5.11 7.51
CA ASN A 18 44.78 6.44 8.11
C ASN A 18 44.00 6.41 9.43
N SER A 19 44.71 6.54 10.51
CA SER A 19 44.19 6.49 11.90
C SER A 19 43.31 7.66 12.30
N GLY A 20 42.94 8.56 11.39
CA GLY A 20 42.17 9.77 11.66
C GLY A 20 40.80 9.91 11.04
N GLY A 21 40.32 8.99 10.24
CA GLY A 21 39.07 9.17 9.53
C GLY A 21 38.25 7.91 9.41
N ASN A 22 37.04 8.01 9.76
CA ASN A 22 35.87 7.21 9.31
C ASN A 22 36.15 5.74 8.98
N ALA A 23 36.58 4.96 9.99
CA ALA A 23 36.36 3.54 9.90
C ALA A 23 34.86 3.32 9.74
N ASN A 24 34.42 2.75 8.63
CA ASN A 24 33.04 2.29 8.46
C ASN A 24 32.75 1.25 9.53
N LYS A 25 32.30 1.71 10.68
CA LYS A 25 31.85 0.83 11.74
C LYS A 25 30.53 0.26 11.30
N PHE A 26 30.42 -1.04 11.37
CA PHE A 26 29.16 -1.72 11.28
C PHE A 26 28.24 -1.18 12.39
N GLN A 27 27.22 -0.43 12.02
CA GLN A 27 26.25 0.13 12.96
C GLN A 27 24.89 -0.52 12.67
N PRO A 28 24.44 -1.41 13.55
CA PRO A 28 23.09 -1.93 13.44
C PRO A 28 22.10 -0.79 13.69
N LYS A 29 21.15 -0.60 12.76
CA LYS A 29 20.04 0.32 12.92
C LYS A 29 18.86 -0.44 13.52
N GLN A 30 18.31 0.04 14.61
CA GLN A 30 17.10 -0.48 15.19
C GLN A 30 15.88 0.12 14.47
N VAL A 31 14.98 -0.73 14.03
CA VAL A 31 13.65 -0.33 13.57
C VAL A 31 12.66 -0.65 14.66
N ILE A 32 11.91 0.34 15.11
CA ILE A 32 10.84 0.19 16.10
C ILE A 32 9.57 -0.12 15.33
N LEU A 33 8.96 -1.26 15.63
CA LEU A 33 7.71 -1.70 15.02
C LEU A 33 6.57 -1.42 16.00
N ASN A 34 5.69 -0.51 15.63
CA ASN A 34 4.52 -0.16 16.40
C ASN A 34 3.30 -0.92 15.87
N ALA A 35 2.43 -1.36 16.77
CA ALA A 35 1.15 -1.96 16.40
C ALA A 35 0.02 -1.20 17.09
N TYR A 36 -0.95 -0.76 16.29
CA TYR A 36 -2.11 0.00 16.73
C TYR A 36 -3.35 -0.87 16.70
N ARG A 37 -4.30 -0.58 17.59
CA ARG A 37 -5.51 -1.36 17.70
C ARG A 37 -6.59 -0.82 16.76
N LEU A 38 -7.07 -1.69 15.88
CA LEU A 38 -8.25 -1.47 15.05
C LEU A 38 -9.45 -2.16 15.72
N ILE A 39 -10.56 -1.44 15.89
CA ILE A 39 -11.78 -1.95 16.50
C ILE A 39 -12.94 -1.62 15.58
N SER A 40 -13.79 -2.61 15.34
CA SER A 40 -15.08 -2.45 14.67
C SER A 40 -16.17 -2.97 15.59
N THR A 41 -17.23 -2.20 15.77
CA THR A 41 -18.36 -2.57 16.63
C THR A 41 -19.64 -2.55 15.82
N SER A 42 -20.44 -3.60 15.94
CA SER A 42 -21.77 -3.69 15.34
C SER A 42 -22.79 -4.09 16.38
N PHE A 43 -24.02 -3.66 16.22
CA PHE A 43 -25.13 -3.92 17.12
C PHE A 43 -26.26 -4.60 16.36
N MET A 44 -26.95 -5.49 17.03
CA MET A 44 -28.19 -6.12 16.54
C MET A 44 -29.22 -6.08 17.66
N ASP A 45 -30.32 -5.39 17.42
CA ASP A 45 -31.42 -5.29 18.37
C ASP A 45 -32.20 -6.60 18.43
N ASN A 46 -32.72 -6.92 19.60
CA ASN A 46 -33.46 -8.16 19.86
C ASN A 46 -34.73 -8.27 19.02
N ASP A 47 -35.43 -7.16 18.82
CA ASP A 47 -36.65 -7.12 18.02
C ASP A 47 -36.38 -7.51 16.55
N VAL A 48 -35.23 -7.17 16.03
CA VAL A 48 -34.83 -7.53 14.66
C VAL A 48 -34.53 -9.04 14.56
N ASP A 49 -33.88 -9.62 15.58
CA ASP A 49 -33.58 -11.05 15.62
C ASP A 49 -34.85 -11.91 15.70
N GLU A 50 -35.88 -11.42 16.44
CA GLU A 50 -37.17 -12.12 16.58
C GLU A 50 -38.06 -12.01 15.34
N GLN A 51 -37.98 -10.91 14.57
CA GLN A 51 -38.83 -10.65 13.42
C GLN A 51 -38.31 -11.20 12.11
N VAL A 52 -37.05 -11.59 12.04
CA VAL A 52 -36.40 -12.05 10.82
C VAL A 52 -36.38 -13.58 10.75
N LEU A 53 -36.91 -14.11 9.65
CA LEU A 53 -36.94 -15.57 9.36
C LEU A 53 -35.56 -16.14 9.01
N ILE A 54 -34.57 -15.30 8.78
CA ILE A 54 -33.22 -15.69 8.37
C ILE A 54 -32.24 -15.31 9.48
N ASN A 55 -31.34 -16.22 9.83
CA ASN A 55 -30.30 -15.91 10.81
C ASN A 55 -29.34 -14.82 10.26
N LEU A 56 -29.41 -13.61 10.82
CA LEU A 56 -28.60 -12.46 10.41
C LEU A 56 -27.17 -12.50 10.93
N MET A 57 -26.88 -13.28 11.96
CA MET A 57 -25.58 -13.34 12.62
C MET A 57 -24.41 -13.63 11.66
N PRO A 58 -24.47 -14.65 10.76
CA PRO A 58 -23.39 -14.90 9.83
C PRO A 58 -23.13 -13.75 8.86
N MET A 59 -24.20 -13.08 8.41
CA MET A 59 -24.09 -11.92 7.50
C MET A 59 -23.42 -10.72 8.20
N LEU A 60 -23.72 -10.51 9.47
CA LEU A 60 -23.12 -9.47 10.29
C LEU A 60 -21.61 -9.72 10.49
N VAL A 61 -21.24 -10.94 10.83
CA VAL A 61 -19.83 -11.34 10.99
C VAL A 61 -19.05 -11.14 9.68
N GLU A 62 -19.65 -11.54 8.56
CA GLU A 62 -19.03 -11.34 7.24
C GLU A 62 -18.87 -9.85 6.90
N SER A 63 -19.90 -9.03 7.18
CA SER A 63 -19.85 -7.58 6.98
C SER A 63 -18.75 -6.93 7.81
N VAL A 64 -18.61 -7.31 9.08
CA VAL A 64 -17.57 -6.83 9.98
C VAL A 64 -16.17 -7.26 9.49
N ALA A 65 -16.02 -8.49 9.01
CA ALA A 65 -14.76 -8.97 8.45
C ALA A 65 -14.34 -8.18 7.19
N ARG A 66 -15.31 -7.89 6.30
CA ARG A 66 -15.06 -7.05 5.12
C ARG A 66 -14.69 -5.61 5.51
N ALA A 67 -15.40 -5.01 6.48
CA ALA A 67 -15.09 -3.68 6.98
C ALA A 67 -13.68 -3.61 7.58
N HIS A 68 -13.26 -4.66 8.30
CA HIS A 68 -11.90 -4.77 8.81
C HIS A 68 -10.85 -4.87 7.70
N GLY A 69 -11.12 -5.66 6.65
CA GLY A 69 -10.24 -5.76 5.49
C GLY A 69 -10.01 -4.40 4.83
N ARG A 70 -11.09 -3.67 4.56
CA ARG A 70 -11.04 -2.32 3.99
C ARG A 70 -10.29 -1.33 4.88
N ALA A 71 -10.56 -1.32 6.18
CA ALA A 71 -9.87 -0.43 7.10
C ALA A 71 -8.35 -0.70 7.20
N VAL A 72 -7.92 -1.95 7.02
CA VAL A 72 -6.51 -2.30 6.94
C VAL A 72 -5.89 -1.80 5.63
N GLU A 73 -6.60 -1.95 4.54
CA GLU A 73 -6.15 -1.49 3.22
C GLU A 73 -6.04 0.04 3.18
N ASP A 74 -7.05 0.75 3.66
CA ASP A 74 -7.05 2.21 3.81
C ASP A 74 -5.88 2.69 4.70
N ALA A 75 -5.65 2.04 5.83
CA ALA A 75 -4.53 2.38 6.71
C ALA A 75 -3.15 2.17 6.05
N ILE A 76 -3.01 1.19 5.15
CA ILE A 76 -1.77 0.97 4.41
C ILE A 76 -1.59 2.01 3.30
N ILE A 77 -2.65 2.38 2.59
CA ILE A 77 -2.60 3.30 1.45
C ILE A 77 -2.53 4.75 1.94
N ASN A 78 -3.55 5.19 2.65
CA ASN A 78 -3.72 6.60 3.03
C ASN A 78 -3.12 6.92 4.40
N GLY A 79 -2.94 5.89 5.24
CA GLY A 79 -2.59 6.05 6.65
C GLY A 79 -3.82 6.27 7.52
N ALA A 80 -3.75 5.89 8.78
CA ALA A 80 -4.83 6.07 9.75
C ALA A 80 -4.28 6.37 11.14
N GLY A 81 -4.64 7.51 11.68
CA GLY A 81 -4.23 7.92 13.02
C GLY A 81 -2.70 8.02 13.17
N SER A 82 -2.10 7.02 13.83
CA SER A 82 -0.64 6.97 14.03
C SER A 82 0.07 6.04 13.04
N ILE A 83 -0.64 5.43 12.11
CA ILE A 83 -0.05 4.62 11.03
C ILE A 83 0.24 5.56 9.86
N THR A 84 1.52 5.62 9.48
CA THR A 84 1.93 6.31 8.26
C THR A 84 1.65 5.38 7.09
N GLY A 85 0.77 5.77 6.18
CA GLY A 85 0.47 5.00 4.97
C GLY A 85 1.51 5.22 3.88
N LEU A 86 1.33 4.55 2.75
CA LEU A 86 2.19 4.71 1.57
C LEU A 86 2.23 6.16 1.09
N ASP A 87 1.09 6.86 1.12
CA ASP A 87 1.03 8.29 0.77
C ASP A 87 1.93 9.15 1.67
N GLY A 88 1.89 8.92 2.99
CA GLY A 88 2.73 9.63 3.94
C GLY A 88 4.22 9.33 3.77
N PHE A 89 4.59 8.07 3.50
CA PHE A 89 5.98 7.71 3.21
C PHE A 89 6.45 8.32 1.89
N ALA A 90 5.64 8.26 0.82
CA ALA A 90 5.98 8.87 -0.45
C ALA A 90 6.16 10.39 -0.33
N ALA A 91 5.28 11.06 0.40
CA ALA A 91 5.41 12.49 0.67
C ALA A 91 6.68 12.83 1.48
N ALA A 92 7.08 11.96 2.42
CA ALA A 92 8.30 12.16 3.22
C ALA A 92 9.58 11.95 2.40
N HIS A 93 9.56 11.12 1.36
CA HIS A 93 10.71 10.90 0.46
C HIS A 93 10.94 12.06 -0.51
N GLY A 94 9.87 12.75 -0.93
CA GLY A 94 9.92 14.00 -1.67
C GLY A 94 9.74 13.90 -3.18
N THR A 95 9.75 12.72 -3.80
CA THR A 95 9.45 12.58 -5.23
C THR A 95 7.98 12.31 -5.43
N THR A 96 7.29 13.27 -6.01
CA THR A 96 5.91 13.13 -6.49
C THR A 96 5.93 13.38 -7.99
N LEU A 97 5.27 12.51 -8.74
CA LEU A 97 5.05 12.70 -10.16
C LEU A 97 3.60 13.12 -10.36
N ASP A 98 3.42 14.09 -11.23
CA ASP A 98 2.09 14.55 -11.58
C ASP A 98 1.62 13.91 -12.89
N VAL A 99 0.37 13.56 -12.94
CA VAL A 99 -0.30 13.20 -14.21
C VAL A 99 -0.33 14.45 -15.05
N SER A 100 0.58 14.55 -16.04
CA SER A 100 0.66 15.71 -16.92
C SER A 100 -0.65 15.88 -17.72
N ASP A 101 -1.08 17.14 -17.86
CA ASP A 101 -2.29 17.56 -18.57
C ASP A 101 -3.63 17.08 -17.96
N GLY A 102 -3.66 16.87 -16.64
CA GLY A 102 -4.92 16.81 -15.88
C GLY A 102 -5.80 15.62 -16.18
N THR A 103 -5.30 14.54 -16.81
CA THR A 103 -6.30 13.66 -17.38
C THR A 103 -6.12 12.17 -17.14
N ARG A 104 -4.95 11.58 -17.31
CA ARG A 104 -4.91 10.10 -17.30
C ARG A 104 -3.59 9.52 -16.82
N LEU A 105 -3.69 8.49 -16.00
CA LEU A 105 -2.55 7.64 -15.68
C LEU A 105 -2.12 6.86 -16.92
N THR A 106 -0.81 6.90 -17.24
CA THR A 106 -0.23 6.19 -18.38
C THR A 106 0.84 5.21 -17.94
N ALA A 107 1.10 4.20 -18.77
CA ALA A 107 2.19 3.26 -18.53
C ALA A 107 3.56 3.96 -18.47
N ALA A 108 3.73 5.05 -19.23
CA ALA A 108 4.94 5.87 -19.21
C ALA A 108 5.17 6.54 -17.85
N LEU A 109 4.11 7.02 -17.18
CA LEU A 109 4.20 7.58 -15.82
C LEU A 109 4.56 6.53 -14.78
N LEU A 110 4.04 5.30 -14.90
CA LEU A 110 4.46 4.20 -14.03
C LEU A 110 5.93 3.84 -14.22
N LEU A 111 6.44 3.93 -15.45
CA LEU A 111 7.87 3.76 -15.72
C LEU A 111 8.70 4.89 -15.11
N ALA A 112 8.26 6.13 -15.22
CA ALA A 112 8.91 7.29 -14.61
C ALA A 112 8.89 7.19 -13.06
N ALA A 113 7.79 6.71 -12.46
CA ALA A 113 7.73 6.43 -11.03
C ALA A 113 8.77 5.38 -10.62
N ARG A 114 8.92 4.32 -11.41
CA ARG A 114 9.95 3.31 -11.20
C ARG A 114 11.36 3.87 -11.34
N GLU A 115 11.60 4.80 -12.29
CA GLU A 115 12.88 5.50 -12.43
C GLU A 115 13.19 6.34 -11.18
N GLY A 116 12.20 7.06 -10.62
CA GLY A 116 12.33 7.83 -9.38
C GLY A 116 12.72 6.97 -8.16
N MET A 117 12.35 5.69 -8.14
CA MET A 117 12.76 4.75 -7.09
C MET A 117 14.28 4.44 -7.11
N GLY A 118 14.99 4.73 -8.18
CA GLY A 118 16.43 4.49 -8.33
C GLY A 118 16.78 3.02 -8.08
N LYS A 119 17.64 2.76 -7.09
CA LYS A 119 18.12 1.38 -6.77
C LYS A 119 16.97 0.42 -6.37
N TYR A 120 15.86 0.92 -5.84
CA TYR A 120 14.72 0.09 -5.44
C TYR A 120 13.82 -0.29 -6.62
N GLY A 121 13.92 0.43 -7.75
CA GLY A 121 13.16 0.21 -8.97
C GLY A 121 13.80 -0.78 -9.97
N ILE A 122 15.00 -1.28 -9.73
CA ILE A 122 15.74 -2.09 -10.70
C ILE A 122 15.09 -3.45 -10.93
N ASN A 123 14.70 -4.14 -9.86
CA ASN A 123 14.16 -5.49 -9.94
C ASN A 123 12.63 -5.47 -9.94
N PRO A 124 11.96 -5.82 -11.06
CA PRO A 124 10.50 -5.78 -11.15
C PRO A 124 9.80 -6.81 -10.26
N THR A 125 10.47 -7.90 -9.87
CA THR A 125 9.87 -8.94 -9.04
C THR A 125 9.72 -8.54 -7.57
N ASP A 126 10.45 -7.52 -7.13
CA ASP A 126 10.41 -6.99 -5.77
C ASP A 126 9.47 -5.79 -5.65
N MET A 127 8.82 -5.43 -6.75
CA MET A 127 7.94 -4.26 -6.86
C MET A 127 6.49 -4.65 -7.08
N ALA A 128 5.60 -3.71 -6.74
CA ALA A 128 4.20 -3.74 -7.14
C ALA A 128 3.75 -2.31 -7.48
N TYR A 129 2.88 -2.19 -8.46
CA TYR A 129 2.11 -0.98 -8.69
C TYR A 129 0.76 -1.13 -8.01
N ILE A 130 0.42 -0.20 -7.14
CA ILE A 130 -0.91 -0.10 -6.51
C ILE A 130 -1.60 1.07 -7.21
N VAL A 131 -2.74 0.82 -7.82
CA VAL A 131 -3.42 1.77 -8.71
C VAL A 131 -4.84 1.98 -8.24
N SER A 132 -5.32 3.21 -8.30
CA SER A 132 -6.73 3.53 -8.04
C SER A 132 -7.63 2.90 -9.11
N ASN A 133 -8.91 2.76 -8.79
CA ASN A 133 -9.89 2.23 -9.74
C ASN A 133 -9.95 3.07 -11.04
N ASP A 134 -9.95 4.39 -10.91
CA ASP A 134 -9.95 5.30 -12.07
C ASP A 134 -8.64 5.21 -12.87
N GLY A 135 -7.50 5.18 -12.18
CA GLY A 135 -6.20 5.00 -12.82
C GLY A 135 -6.06 3.66 -13.55
N TYR A 136 -6.73 2.61 -13.06
CA TYR A 136 -6.78 1.32 -13.76
C TYR A 136 -7.51 1.42 -15.10
N TYR A 137 -8.66 2.10 -15.14
CA TYR A 137 -9.37 2.33 -16.40
C TYR A 137 -8.61 3.25 -17.35
N ASP A 138 -7.85 4.21 -16.82
CA ASP A 138 -6.95 5.05 -17.60
C ASP A 138 -5.86 4.21 -18.27
N LEU A 139 -5.25 3.28 -17.54
CA LEU A 139 -4.27 2.35 -18.10
C LEU A 139 -4.86 1.45 -19.19
N LEU A 140 -6.08 0.94 -19.01
CA LEU A 140 -6.76 0.14 -20.05
C LEU A 140 -6.99 0.96 -21.32
N ASN A 141 -7.15 2.27 -21.20
CA ASN A 141 -7.35 3.17 -22.35
C ASN A 141 -6.05 3.74 -22.92
N ASP A 142 -4.89 3.42 -22.32
CA ASP A 142 -3.58 3.87 -22.79
C ASP A 142 -3.26 3.22 -24.16
N ALA A 143 -2.80 4.06 -25.10
CA ALA A 143 -2.45 3.62 -26.45
C ALA A 143 -1.23 2.68 -26.50
N ASN A 144 -0.42 2.66 -25.42
CA ASN A 144 0.74 1.78 -25.33
C ASN A 144 0.37 0.31 -25.01
N PHE A 145 -0.88 0.04 -24.65
CA PHE A 145 -1.37 -1.34 -24.52
C PHE A 145 -1.77 -1.88 -25.88
N GLN A 146 -1.04 -2.85 -26.36
CA GLN A 146 -1.22 -3.46 -27.67
C GLN A 146 -2.48 -4.34 -27.69
N THR A 147 -3.12 -4.41 -28.86
CA THR A 147 -4.30 -5.25 -29.10
C THR A 147 -3.91 -6.71 -29.38
N LEU A 148 -4.89 -7.60 -29.40
CA LEU A 148 -4.71 -9.02 -29.71
C LEU A 148 -4.04 -9.24 -31.07
N ASP A 149 -4.37 -8.42 -32.06
CA ASP A 149 -3.84 -8.53 -33.42
C ASP A 149 -2.37 -8.13 -33.52
N GLU A 150 -1.88 -7.29 -32.58
CA GLU A 150 -0.51 -6.79 -32.61
C GLU A 150 0.48 -7.67 -31.85
N VAL A 151 0.04 -8.36 -30.79
CA VAL A 151 0.94 -9.05 -29.85
C VAL A 151 0.60 -10.51 -29.62
N GLY A 152 -0.59 -10.96 -29.97
CA GLY A 152 -1.11 -12.29 -29.68
C GLY A 152 -1.92 -12.39 -28.39
N SER A 153 -2.53 -13.56 -28.16
CA SER A 153 -3.62 -13.73 -27.18
C SER A 153 -3.27 -13.46 -25.72
N ASP A 154 -2.03 -13.69 -25.31
CA ASP A 154 -1.68 -13.66 -23.88
C ASP A 154 -1.29 -12.28 -23.34
N LEU A 155 -1.05 -11.30 -24.23
CA LEU A 155 -0.56 -9.97 -23.88
C LEU A 155 -1.58 -8.85 -24.11
N ALA A 156 -2.75 -9.18 -24.66
CA ALA A 156 -3.74 -8.18 -25.06
C ALA A 156 -4.63 -7.71 -23.89
N ALA A 157 -4.11 -6.82 -23.07
CA ALA A 157 -4.83 -6.28 -21.91
C ALA A 157 -6.14 -5.57 -22.28
N ARG A 158 -6.18 -4.87 -23.44
CA ARG A 158 -7.38 -4.15 -23.89
C ARG A 158 -8.57 -5.04 -24.22
N ILE A 159 -8.32 -6.24 -24.74
CA ILE A 159 -9.40 -7.18 -25.09
C ILE A 159 -9.81 -8.00 -23.89
N THR A 160 -8.87 -8.44 -23.08
CA THR A 160 -9.17 -9.20 -21.86
C THR A 160 -9.76 -8.33 -20.75
N GLY A 161 -9.56 -6.99 -20.83
CA GLY A 161 -10.01 -6.05 -19.80
C GLY A 161 -9.30 -6.20 -18.47
N THR A 162 -8.12 -6.85 -18.45
CA THR A 162 -7.33 -7.06 -17.24
C THR A 162 -5.87 -6.71 -17.48
N ILE A 163 -5.29 -5.96 -16.57
CA ILE A 163 -3.86 -5.64 -16.55
C ILE A 163 -3.24 -6.45 -15.43
N GLY A 164 -2.52 -7.52 -15.77
CA GLY A 164 -1.82 -8.33 -14.78
C GLY A 164 -0.46 -7.74 -14.37
N ALA A 165 0.25 -7.18 -15.33
CA ALA A 165 1.58 -6.60 -15.13
C ALA A 165 1.89 -5.49 -16.12
N VAL A 166 2.65 -4.49 -15.69
CA VAL A 166 3.19 -3.40 -16.52
C VAL A 166 4.71 -3.41 -16.38
N PHE A 167 5.44 -3.51 -17.49
CA PHE A 167 6.90 -3.64 -17.50
C PHE A 167 7.45 -4.74 -16.58
N GLY A 168 6.75 -5.88 -16.50
CA GLY A 168 7.12 -7.02 -15.67
C GLY A 168 6.84 -6.84 -14.16
N THR A 169 6.20 -5.76 -13.76
CA THR A 169 5.79 -5.46 -12.39
C THR A 169 4.28 -5.70 -12.25
N PRO A 170 3.81 -6.45 -11.26
CA PRO A 170 2.38 -6.70 -11.05
C PRO A 170 1.63 -5.41 -10.71
N VAL A 171 0.39 -5.32 -11.21
CA VAL A 171 -0.54 -4.23 -10.93
C VAL A 171 -1.62 -4.75 -9.99
N VAL A 172 -1.80 -4.06 -8.88
CA VAL A 172 -2.85 -4.32 -7.89
C VAL A 172 -3.79 -3.12 -7.87
N VAL A 173 -5.08 -3.37 -8.00
CA VAL A 173 -6.11 -2.33 -7.95
C VAL A 173 -6.69 -2.25 -6.56
N SER A 174 -6.86 -1.04 -6.04
CA SER A 174 -7.50 -0.80 -4.75
C SER A 174 -8.63 0.23 -4.88
N GLU A 175 -9.71 0.01 -4.14
CA GLU A 175 -10.85 0.93 -4.05
C GLU A 175 -10.67 2.00 -2.96
N GLU A 176 -9.65 1.86 -2.10
CA GLU A 176 -9.45 2.74 -0.93
C GLU A 176 -8.71 4.04 -1.25
N PHE A 177 -8.46 4.33 -2.52
CA PHE A 177 -8.00 5.65 -2.96
C PHE A 177 -9.13 6.68 -2.85
N ALA A 178 -8.76 7.92 -2.50
CA ALA A 178 -9.71 9.02 -2.57
C ALA A 178 -10.16 9.30 -4.02
N ALA A 179 -11.31 9.94 -4.18
CA ALA A 179 -11.79 10.34 -5.51
C ALA A 179 -10.76 11.24 -6.21
N PRO A 180 -10.60 11.13 -7.55
CA PRO A 180 -9.64 11.93 -8.30
C PRO A 180 -9.76 13.42 -8.01
N GLY A 181 -8.65 14.07 -7.75
CA GLY A 181 -8.56 15.49 -7.45
C GLY A 181 -7.12 15.94 -7.31
N ALA A 182 -6.88 17.24 -7.25
CA ALA A 182 -5.54 17.80 -7.13
C ALA A 182 -4.79 17.22 -5.89
N GLY A 183 -3.62 16.65 -6.14
CA GLY A 183 -2.77 16.09 -5.09
C GLY A 183 -3.27 14.77 -4.49
N VAL A 184 -4.27 14.13 -5.12
CA VAL A 184 -4.75 12.80 -4.75
C VAL A 184 -3.94 11.77 -5.52
N PRO A 185 -3.40 10.73 -4.84
CA PRO A 185 -2.65 9.68 -5.52
C PRO A 185 -3.51 8.91 -6.53
N ALA A 186 -3.02 8.78 -7.76
CA ALA A 186 -3.56 7.91 -8.80
C ALA A 186 -2.95 6.51 -8.70
N ALA A 187 -1.67 6.45 -8.36
CA ALA A 187 -0.92 5.21 -8.25
C ALA A 187 0.29 5.33 -7.32
N PHE A 188 0.72 4.20 -6.80
CA PHE A 188 1.99 4.05 -6.09
C PHE A 188 2.87 3.00 -6.80
N ALA A 189 4.15 3.31 -6.96
CA ALA A 189 5.18 2.33 -7.25
C ALA A 189 5.88 1.98 -5.93
N VAL A 190 5.81 0.72 -5.50
CA VAL A 190 6.24 0.30 -4.15
C VAL A 190 7.23 -0.84 -4.26
N ASN A 191 8.34 -0.76 -3.51
CA ASN A 191 9.22 -1.90 -3.28
C ASN A 191 8.73 -2.68 -2.06
N THR A 192 8.14 -3.84 -2.29
CA THR A 192 7.46 -4.64 -1.26
C THR A 192 8.40 -5.19 -0.18
N ARG A 193 9.70 -5.29 -0.45
CA ARG A 193 10.68 -5.80 0.52
C ARG A 193 11.07 -4.77 1.58
N ASN A 194 10.76 -3.51 1.34
CA ASN A 194 11.14 -2.44 2.27
C ASN A 194 10.10 -2.15 3.33
N TYR A 195 8.92 -2.77 3.26
CA TYR A 195 7.82 -2.56 4.18
C TYR A 195 7.51 -3.80 5.00
N VAL A 196 7.10 -3.58 6.24
CA VAL A 196 6.70 -4.64 7.17
C VAL A 196 5.38 -4.28 7.84
N ILE A 197 4.49 -5.26 7.90
CA ILE A 197 3.23 -5.18 8.63
C ILE A 197 3.38 -5.96 9.94
N PRO A 198 3.76 -5.31 11.04
CA PRO A 198 3.80 -5.97 12.33
C PRO A 198 2.38 -6.30 12.80
N ARG A 199 2.12 -7.56 13.10
CA ARG A 199 0.86 -8.02 13.69
C ARG A 199 1.13 -8.47 15.13
N LEU A 200 0.54 -7.77 16.07
CA LEU A 200 0.59 -8.15 17.48
C LEU A 200 -0.54 -9.12 17.82
N ARG A 201 -1.74 -8.86 17.29
CA ARG A 201 -2.93 -9.69 17.49
C ARG A 201 -3.68 -9.83 16.17
N GLY A 202 -4.09 -11.06 15.85
CA GLY A 202 -4.97 -11.31 14.71
C GLY A 202 -6.39 -10.81 14.94
N VAL A 203 -7.25 -10.97 13.96
CA VAL A 203 -8.67 -10.61 14.10
C VAL A 203 -9.31 -11.53 15.15
N THR A 204 -9.88 -10.94 16.18
CA THR A 204 -10.70 -11.62 17.18
C THR A 204 -12.09 -11.01 17.17
N VAL A 205 -13.09 -11.86 17.08
CA VAL A 205 -14.50 -11.46 17.14
C VAL A 205 -15.06 -11.90 18.48
N GLU A 206 -15.56 -10.96 19.24
CA GLU A 206 -16.17 -11.17 20.56
C GLU A 206 -17.62 -10.75 20.49
N GLN A 207 -18.49 -11.48 21.18
CA GLN A 207 -19.94 -11.18 21.22
C GLN A 207 -20.35 -11.08 22.68
N ASP A 208 -21.22 -10.11 22.94
CA ASP A 208 -21.82 -9.94 24.25
C ASP A 208 -23.27 -9.48 24.11
N TYR A 209 -24.06 -9.65 25.16
CA TYR A 209 -25.44 -9.21 25.24
C TYR A 209 -25.57 -8.04 26.20
N GLU A 210 -25.95 -6.90 25.66
CA GLU A 210 -26.18 -5.70 26.45
C GLU A 210 -27.63 -5.67 26.97
N VAL A 211 -27.82 -6.08 28.21
CA VAL A 211 -29.15 -6.24 28.84
C VAL A 211 -29.91 -4.92 28.92
N MET A 212 -29.23 -3.80 29.16
CA MET A 212 -29.86 -2.51 29.32
C MET A 212 -30.56 -2.02 28.05
N ASN A 213 -29.95 -2.28 26.91
CA ASN A 213 -30.42 -1.86 25.57
C ASN A 213 -31.04 -3.02 24.78
N GLN A 214 -31.15 -4.20 25.39
CA GLN A 214 -31.69 -5.43 24.78
C GLN A 214 -31.16 -5.68 23.37
N ARG A 215 -29.80 -5.60 23.21
CA ARG A 215 -29.12 -5.78 21.93
C ARG A 215 -27.90 -6.68 22.07
N ARG A 216 -27.59 -7.39 21.02
CA ARG A 216 -26.32 -8.10 20.88
C ARG A 216 -25.26 -7.17 20.32
N VAL A 217 -24.10 -7.18 20.94
CA VAL A 217 -22.93 -6.41 20.54
C VAL A 217 -21.89 -7.37 19.96
N ILE A 218 -21.39 -7.06 18.77
CA ILE A 218 -20.32 -7.78 18.14
C ILE A 218 -19.15 -6.82 18.00
N VAL A 219 -18.01 -7.19 18.57
CA VAL A 219 -16.79 -6.40 18.50
C VAL A 219 -15.70 -7.23 17.84
N ALA A 220 -15.22 -6.74 16.72
CA ALA A 220 -14.00 -7.27 16.11
C ALA A 220 -12.82 -6.38 16.45
N SER A 221 -11.72 -6.96 16.87
CA SER A 221 -10.51 -6.23 17.20
C SER A 221 -9.27 -6.90 16.59
N GLN A 222 -8.33 -6.07 16.11
CA GLN A 222 -7.06 -6.47 15.56
C GLN A 222 -5.99 -5.47 15.97
N SER A 223 -4.75 -5.91 16.08
CA SER A 223 -3.62 -5.01 16.31
C SER A 223 -2.58 -5.22 15.23
N LEU A 224 -2.36 -4.19 14.43
CA LEU A 224 -1.40 -4.17 13.32
C LEU A 224 -0.75 -2.79 13.18
N GLY A 225 0.35 -2.74 12.47
CA GLY A 225 1.01 -1.50 12.07
C GLY A 225 1.53 -1.62 10.65
N PHE A 226 2.08 -0.53 10.15
CA PHE A 226 2.74 -0.47 8.85
C PHE A 226 3.99 0.40 9.00
N GLU A 227 5.15 -0.16 8.71
CA GLU A 227 6.42 0.52 8.94
C GLU A 227 7.41 0.27 7.81
N GLU A 228 8.22 1.27 7.55
CA GLU A 228 9.30 1.24 6.58
C GLU A 228 10.60 0.73 7.22
N LEU A 229 11.27 -0.23 6.59
CA LEU A 229 12.53 -0.78 7.12
C LEU A 229 13.72 0.15 6.91
N VAL A 230 13.81 0.76 5.75
CA VAL A 230 14.89 1.69 5.39
C VAL A 230 14.26 2.95 4.83
N ALA A 231 14.47 4.06 5.51
CA ALA A 231 13.99 5.34 5.05
C ALA A 231 14.55 5.69 3.66
N GLY A 232 13.68 6.10 2.77
CA GLY A 232 14.04 6.57 1.45
C GLY A 232 14.75 7.92 1.48
N ALA A 233 15.36 8.25 0.37
CA ALA A 233 15.93 9.56 0.10
C ALA A 233 15.68 9.90 -1.37
N THR A 234 15.60 11.17 -1.71
CA THR A 234 15.36 11.64 -3.08
C THR A 234 16.26 10.93 -4.09
N GLY A 235 15.68 10.32 -5.10
CA GLY A 235 16.35 9.51 -6.12
C GLY A 235 16.75 8.08 -5.69
N ALA A 236 16.33 7.65 -4.49
CA ALA A 236 16.46 6.26 -4.01
C ALA A 236 15.32 5.98 -3.03
N GLU A 237 14.10 5.94 -3.53
CA GLU A 237 12.86 5.90 -2.76
C GLU A 237 12.21 4.53 -2.84
N PRO A 238 11.86 3.91 -1.70
CA PRO A 238 11.14 2.63 -1.68
C PRO A 238 9.70 2.74 -2.15
N VAL A 239 9.12 3.92 -2.12
CA VAL A 239 7.80 4.24 -2.69
C VAL A 239 7.86 5.58 -3.39
N VAL A 240 7.22 5.65 -4.55
CA VAL A 240 6.99 6.88 -5.32
C VAL A 240 5.51 6.95 -5.66
N LYS A 241 4.92 8.12 -5.49
CA LYS A 241 3.52 8.37 -5.83
C LYS A 241 3.36 9.13 -7.14
N VAL A 242 2.25 8.87 -7.80
CA VAL A 242 1.79 9.62 -8.96
C VAL A 242 0.46 10.25 -8.58
N ASP A 243 0.41 11.59 -8.56
CA ASP A 243 -0.76 12.34 -8.13
C ASP A 243 -1.54 12.88 -9.33
N TYR A 244 -2.87 12.99 -9.18
CA TYR A 244 -3.70 13.74 -10.11
C TYR A 244 -3.44 15.24 -9.94
N VAL A 245 -3.40 15.97 -11.07
CA VAL A 245 -3.34 17.44 -11.11
C VAL A 245 -4.73 18.01 -11.30
N ALA A 246 -4.96 19.23 -10.78
CA ALA A 246 -6.25 19.92 -10.89
C ALA A 246 -6.55 20.34 -12.32
#